data_5d9c42f9758ed1811e3ec871da57ec9a
#
_entry.id   5d9c42f9758ed1811e3ec871da57ec9a
#
_cell.length_a   1.000
_cell.length_b   1.000
_cell.length_c   1.000
_cell.angle_alpha   90.00
_cell.angle_beta   90.00
_cell.angle_gamma   90.00
#
_symmetry.space_group_name_H-M   'P 1'
#
loop_
_entity.id
_entity.type
_entity.pdbx_description
1 polymer ?
#
loop_
_entity_poly.entity_id
_entity_poly.type
_entity_poly.pdbx_seq_one_letter_code
_entity_poly.pdbx_strand_id
1 'polypeptide(L)'
;MRVVAAFDRDADITHAVDFRIARAGGVVLCRRPQVLEDAVRSLVDLGYDVVYLNAADWRAAPTMYGDLASALQFPEHFGRNLDALRDCLDDVAHGDYGWRVGSTGLALVVAGFDVYRQRLPEEALALADVLAATSRTALLYGHRILSLLRVDDPGFRIGPVGGVGVPWHDAEWLDRDRR
;
A
#
# COMPACT_ATOMS: atom_id res chain seq x y z
N MET A 1 -29.91 21.45 -10.04
CA MET A 1 -28.83 20.58 -9.47
C MET A 1 -29.50 19.56 -8.57
N ARG A 2 -29.58 18.31 -9.00
CA ARG A 2 -30.23 17.23 -8.22
C ARG A 2 -29.25 16.85 -7.11
N VAL A 3 -29.60 17.05 -5.86
CA VAL A 3 -28.80 16.55 -4.72
C VAL A 3 -28.96 15.03 -4.71
N VAL A 4 -27.92 14.31 -5.07
CA VAL A 4 -27.90 12.84 -4.97
C VAL A 4 -27.60 12.52 -3.50
N ALA A 5 -28.47 11.72 -2.88
CA ALA A 5 -28.25 11.27 -1.52
C ALA A 5 -26.96 10.42 -1.45
N ALA A 6 -26.16 10.60 -0.39
CA ALA A 6 -24.90 9.85 -0.20
C ALA A 6 -25.11 8.33 -0.10
N PHE A 7 -26.36 7.88 0.11
CA PHE A 7 -26.76 6.47 0.20
C PHE A 7 -27.98 6.24 -0.72
N ASP A 8 -27.78 6.35 -2.01
CA ASP A 8 -28.78 5.93 -2.99
C ASP A 8 -28.70 4.39 -3.12
N ARG A 9 -29.78 3.71 -2.74
CA ARG A 9 -29.85 2.24 -2.75
C ARG A 9 -29.75 1.66 -4.16
N ASP A 10 -30.14 2.42 -5.17
CA ASP A 10 -30.19 2.01 -6.58
C ASP A 10 -28.97 2.53 -7.37
N ALA A 11 -28.11 3.37 -6.74
CA ALA A 11 -26.87 3.76 -7.34
C ALA A 11 -25.88 2.58 -7.29
N ASP A 12 -25.31 2.25 -8.44
CA ASP A 12 -24.19 1.30 -8.49
C ASP A 12 -23.00 1.90 -7.74
N ILE A 13 -22.82 1.48 -6.47
CA ILE A 13 -21.81 1.99 -5.56
C ILE A 13 -20.48 1.25 -5.83
N THR A 14 -20.10 1.08 -7.09
CA THR A 14 -18.77 0.63 -7.46
C THR A 14 -17.81 1.83 -7.36
N HIS A 15 -17.29 2.02 -6.15
CA HIS A 15 -16.20 2.97 -5.97
C HIS A 15 -14.94 2.49 -6.72
N ALA A 16 -14.18 3.42 -7.28
CA ALA A 16 -12.88 3.14 -7.88
C ALA A 16 -11.95 2.41 -6.90
N VAL A 17 -11.02 1.62 -7.42
CA VAL A 17 -10.14 0.76 -6.62
C VAL A 17 -9.32 1.55 -5.60
N ASP A 18 -8.86 2.73 -5.98
CA ASP A 18 -8.07 3.62 -5.11
C ASP A 18 -8.88 4.08 -3.88
N PHE A 19 -10.14 4.48 -4.08
CA PHE A 19 -11.02 4.84 -2.97
C PHE A 19 -11.26 3.66 -2.02
N ARG A 20 -11.46 2.46 -2.56
CA ARG A 20 -11.69 1.24 -1.76
C ARG A 20 -10.47 0.90 -0.90
N ILE A 21 -9.26 0.99 -1.47
CA ILE A 21 -8.01 0.77 -0.74
C ILE A 21 -7.78 1.87 0.30
N ALA A 22 -7.97 3.15 -0.06
CA ALA A 22 -7.81 4.26 0.88
C ALA A 22 -8.77 4.15 2.07
N ARG A 23 -10.05 3.82 1.82
CA ARG A 23 -11.06 3.57 2.86
C ARG A 23 -10.67 2.39 3.78
N ALA A 24 -9.97 1.41 3.27
CA ALA A 24 -9.47 0.25 4.01
C ALA A 24 -8.21 0.55 4.86
N GLY A 25 -7.75 1.80 4.89
CA GLY A 25 -6.57 2.23 5.64
C GLY A 25 -5.31 2.41 4.79
N GLY A 26 -5.43 2.33 3.46
CA GLY A 26 -4.35 2.55 2.51
C GLY A 26 -3.41 1.36 2.32
N VAL A 27 -3.55 0.29 3.10
CA VAL A 27 -2.77 -0.94 2.98
C VAL A 27 -3.72 -2.12 2.84
N VAL A 28 -3.52 -2.95 1.82
CA VAL A 28 -4.33 -4.16 1.57
C VAL A 28 -3.46 -5.36 1.24
N LEU A 29 -3.96 -6.55 1.56
CA LEU A 29 -3.34 -7.83 1.20
C LEU A 29 -3.89 -8.31 -0.15
N CYS A 30 -3.02 -8.79 -1.01
CA CYS A 30 -3.36 -9.45 -2.27
C CYS A 30 -2.72 -10.84 -2.30
N ARG A 31 -3.49 -11.88 -2.63
CA ARG A 31 -2.97 -13.25 -2.76
C ARG A 31 -2.89 -13.68 -4.21
N ARG A 32 -4.00 -13.54 -4.93
CA ARG A 32 -4.07 -14.01 -6.32
C ARG A 32 -3.33 -13.04 -7.25
N PRO A 33 -2.39 -13.54 -8.10
CA PRO A 33 -1.68 -12.69 -9.04
C PRO A 33 -2.63 -11.84 -9.90
N GLN A 34 -3.71 -12.44 -10.40
CA GLN A 34 -4.69 -11.77 -11.24
C GLN A 34 -5.37 -10.59 -10.51
N VAL A 35 -5.71 -10.74 -9.22
CA VAL A 35 -6.31 -9.66 -8.42
C VAL A 35 -5.33 -8.48 -8.28
N LEU A 36 -4.06 -8.79 -8.01
CA LEU A 36 -3.03 -7.77 -7.94
C LEU A 36 -2.83 -7.07 -9.29
N GLU A 37 -2.72 -7.83 -10.38
CA GLU A 37 -2.53 -7.27 -11.73
C GLU A 37 -3.69 -6.37 -12.15
N ASP A 38 -4.94 -6.79 -11.89
CA ASP A 38 -6.13 -6.01 -12.21
C ASP A 38 -6.21 -4.74 -11.34
N ALA A 39 -5.87 -4.83 -10.05
CA ALA A 39 -5.80 -3.67 -9.17
C ALA A 39 -4.73 -2.67 -9.62
N VAL A 40 -3.53 -3.14 -9.96
CA VAL A 40 -2.44 -2.30 -10.46
C VAL A 40 -2.81 -1.67 -11.79
N ARG A 41 -3.38 -2.42 -12.74
CA ARG A 41 -3.85 -1.88 -14.01
C ARG A 41 -4.85 -0.75 -13.80
N SER A 42 -5.83 -0.97 -12.92
CA SER A 42 -6.83 0.05 -12.59
C SER A 42 -6.20 1.30 -11.95
N LEU A 43 -5.17 1.14 -11.10
CA LEU A 43 -4.45 2.28 -10.52
C LEU A 43 -3.65 3.05 -11.58
N VAL A 44 -2.99 2.33 -12.52
CA VAL A 44 -2.30 2.96 -13.66
C VAL A 44 -3.29 3.74 -14.53
N ASP A 45 -4.45 3.16 -14.85
CA ASP A 45 -5.50 3.83 -15.63
C ASP A 45 -6.06 5.08 -14.91
N LEU A 46 -6.06 5.08 -13.58
CA LEU A 46 -6.40 6.23 -12.75
C LEU A 46 -5.27 7.27 -12.63
N GLY A 47 -4.10 7.01 -13.22
CA GLY A 47 -2.96 7.93 -13.24
C GLY A 47 -2.02 7.84 -12.04
N TYR A 48 -2.00 6.72 -11.32
CA TYR A 48 -1.03 6.50 -10.25
C TYR A 48 0.34 6.13 -10.80
N ASP A 49 1.39 6.60 -10.13
CA ASP A 49 2.72 6.01 -10.25
C ASP A 49 2.77 4.70 -9.47
N VAL A 50 3.39 3.68 -10.04
CA VAL A 50 3.49 2.36 -9.41
C VAL A 50 4.95 2.01 -9.18
N VAL A 51 5.30 1.72 -7.93
CA VAL A 51 6.63 1.28 -7.51
C VAL A 51 6.54 -0.17 -7.03
N TYR A 52 7.41 -1.03 -7.57
CA TYR A 52 7.49 -2.45 -7.21
C TYR A 52 8.69 -2.71 -6.31
N LEU A 53 8.45 -3.45 -5.24
CA LEU A 53 9.45 -3.91 -4.28
C LEU A 53 9.31 -5.43 -4.09
N ASN A 54 10.45 -6.12 -3.93
CA ASN A 54 10.46 -7.56 -3.66
C ASN A 54 10.93 -7.85 -2.23
N ALA A 55 9.99 -7.94 -1.31
CA ALA A 55 10.29 -8.20 0.09
C ALA A 55 10.81 -9.62 0.36
N ALA A 56 10.64 -10.57 -0.58
CA ALA A 56 11.23 -11.91 -0.47
C ALA A 56 12.76 -11.87 -0.41
N ASP A 57 13.38 -10.85 -0.99
CA ASP A 57 14.84 -10.66 -1.00
C ASP A 57 15.36 -9.95 0.26
N TRP A 58 14.50 -9.41 1.10
CA TRP A 58 14.89 -8.71 2.33
C TRP A 58 15.27 -9.70 3.42
N ARG A 59 16.59 -9.94 3.55
CA ARG A 59 17.16 -10.87 4.54
C ARG A 59 17.50 -10.20 5.86
N ALA A 60 17.58 -8.86 5.85
CA ALA A 60 17.87 -8.02 6.99
C ALA A 60 17.29 -6.63 6.76
N ALA A 61 17.01 -5.88 7.81
CA ALA A 61 16.44 -4.53 7.73
C ALA A 61 17.25 -3.57 6.82
N PRO A 62 18.59 -3.57 6.77
CA PRO A 62 19.34 -2.72 5.85
C PRO A 62 19.04 -2.94 4.38
N THR A 63 18.69 -4.17 3.95
CA THR A 63 18.31 -4.46 2.56
C THR A 63 16.98 -3.78 2.23
N MET A 64 15.98 -3.91 3.11
CA MET A 64 14.69 -3.22 2.96
C MET A 64 14.89 -1.70 2.86
N TYR A 65 15.67 -1.11 3.76
CA TYR A 65 15.94 0.32 3.74
C TYR A 65 16.62 0.77 2.44
N GLY A 66 17.56 -0.02 1.92
CA GLY A 66 18.26 0.26 0.67
C GLY A 66 17.32 0.24 -0.54
N ASP A 67 16.46 -0.77 -0.62
CA ASP A 67 15.50 -0.91 -1.72
C ASP A 67 14.46 0.21 -1.70
N LEU A 68 13.91 0.53 -0.52
CA LEU A 68 12.96 1.66 -0.37
C LEU A 68 13.63 2.99 -0.74
N ALA A 69 14.85 3.24 -0.25
CA ALA A 69 15.59 4.46 -0.54
C ALA A 69 15.85 4.62 -2.05
N SER A 70 16.24 3.53 -2.71
CA SER A 70 16.48 3.53 -4.15
C SER A 70 15.19 3.75 -4.95
N ALA A 71 14.14 3.03 -4.60
CA ALA A 71 12.87 3.06 -5.32
C ALA A 71 12.13 4.40 -5.17
N LEU A 72 12.23 5.03 -4.00
CA LEU A 72 11.55 6.28 -3.65
C LEU A 72 12.48 7.50 -3.67
N GLN A 73 13.74 7.32 -4.12
CA GLN A 73 14.71 8.40 -4.28
C GLN A 73 14.96 9.19 -2.98
N PHE A 74 15.12 8.46 -1.86
CA PHE A 74 15.43 9.09 -0.58
C PHE A 74 16.76 9.86 -0.65
N PRO A 75 16.90 10.92 0.14
CA PRO A 75 18.12 11.71 0.16
C PRO A 75 19.33 10.90 0.66
N GLU A 76 20.54 11.27 0.22
CA GLU A 76 21.78 10.56 0.56
C GLU A 76 22.03 10.45 2.08
N HIS A 77 21.53 11.39 2.87
CA HIS A 77 21.66 11.38 4.32
C HIS A 77 20.65 10.48 5.04
N PHE A 78 19.86 9.68 4.30
CA PHE A 78 18.92 8.72 4.91
C PHE A 78 19.60 7.79 5.91
N GLY A 79 19.17 7.82 7.18
CA GLY A 79 19.82 7.17 8.31
C GLY A 79 19.65 5.65 8.38
N ARG A 80 18.92 5.02 7.45
CA ARG A 80 18.66 3.56 7.34
C ARG A 80 18.18 2.93 8.65
N ASN A 81 17.30 3.59 9.33
CA ASN A 81 16.58 3.11 10.51
C ASN A 81 15.10 3.46 10.40
N LEU A 82 14.28 2.98 11.34
CA LEU A 82 12.83 3.12 11.29
C LEU A 82 12.37 4.57 11.41
N ASP A 83 13.03 5.38 12.23
CA ASP A 83 12.66 6.78 12.44
C ASP A 83 12.97 7.59 11.17
N ALA A 84 14.17 7.42 10.61
CA ALA A 84 14.53 8.03 9.33
C ALA A 84 13.61 7.56 8.18
N LEU A 85 13.15 6.30 8.21
CA LEU A 85 12.18 5.81 7.23
C LEU A 85 10.84 6.55 7.35
N ARG A 86 10.37 6.79 8.56
CA ARG A 86 9.14 7.58 8.79
C ARG A 86 9.29 9.00 8.25
N ASP A 87 10.39 9.65 8.59
CA ASP A 87 10.67 11.01 8.13
C ASP A 87 10.68 11.09 6.59
N CYS A 88 11.42 10.20 5.92
CA CYS A 88 11.47 10.17 4.46
C CYS A 88 10.11 9.83 3.82
N LEU A 89 9.32 8.95 4.42
CA LEU A 89 7.99 8.64 3.91
C LEU A 89 6.97 9.74 4.19
N ASP A 90 7.17 10.56 5.22
CA ASP A 90 6.40 11.78 5.42
C ASP A 90 6.73 12.82 4.34
N ASP A 91 7.99 13.00 3.94
CA ASP A 91 8.36 13.85 2.80
C ASP A 91 7.73 13.33 1.49
N VAL A 92 7.74 11.99 1.26
CA VAL A 92 7.03 11.38 0.12
C VAL A 92 5.52 11.68 0.19
N ALA A 93 4.91 11.65 1.38
CA ALA A 93 3.50 11.98 1.58
C ALA A 93 3.19 13.47 1.30
N HIS A 94 4.15 14.35 1.52
CA HIS A 94 4.06 15.76 1.13
C HIS A 94 4.21 15.97 -0.38
N GLY A 95 4.83 15.02 -1.11
CA GLY A 95 5.07 15.11 -2.54
C GLY A 95 6.44 15.70 -2.90
N ASP A 96 7.38 15.73 -1.96
CA ASP A 96 8.70 16.33 -2.17
C ASP A 96 9.56 15.47 -3.13
N TYR A 97 9.41 14.15 -3.07
CA TYR A 97 10.07 13.17 -3.96
C TYR A 97 9.35 11.82 -3.95
N GLY A 98 9.89 10.85 -4.71
CA GLY A 98 9.44 9.45 -4.72
C GLY A 98 8.37 9.12 -5.75
N TRP A 99 7.70 10.11 -6.33
CA TRP A 99 6.70 9.97 -7.39
C TRP A 99 6.57 11.27 -8.20
N ARG A 100 5.95 11.18 -9.38
CA ARG A 100 5.89 12.32 -10.32
C ARG A 100 4.87 13.36 -9.90
N VAL A 101 5.26 14.62 -9.96
CA VAL A 101 4.32 15.74 -9.83
C VAL A 101 3.28 15.66 -10.95
N GLY A 102 2.00 15.66 -10.57
CA GLY A 102 0.88 15.55 -11.52
C GLY A 102 0.29 14.15 -11.66
N SER A 103 0.89 13.12 -11.07
CA SER A 103 0.24 11.82 -10.90
C SER A 103 -0.92 11.91 -9.89
N THR A 104 -1.89 11.02 -10.01
CA THR A 104 -3.02 10.95 -9.06
C THR A 104 -2.56 10.56 -7.66
N GLY A 105 -1.48 9.80 -7.55
CA GLY A 105 -0.87 9.33 -6.32
C GLY A 105 0.22 8.30 -6.58
N LEU A 106 0.66 7.65 -5.50
CA LEU A 106 1.66 6.60 -5.51
C LEU A 106 1.04 5.27 -5.06
N ALA A 107 1.32 4.19 -5.78
CA ALA A 107 0.99 2.83 -5.37
C ALA A 107 2.28 2.02 -5.15
N LEU A 108 2.46 1.49 -3.95
CA LEU A 108 3.56 0.61 -3.59
C LEU A 108 3.09 -0.84 -3.68
N VAL A 109 3.69 -1.63 -4.55
CA VAL A 109 3.46 -3.07 -4.66
C VAL A 109 4.62 -3.80 -4.01
N VAL A 110 4.35 -4.49 -2.89
CA VAL A 110 5.38 -5.20 -2.12
C VAL A 110 5.12 -6.70 -2.25
N ALA A 111 5.88 -7.36 -3.11
CA ALA A 111 5.78 -8.81 -3.35
C ALA A 111 6.52 -9.62 -2.27
N GLY A 112 6.05 -10.85 -1.98
CA GLY A 112 6.69 -11.77 -1.04
C GLY A 112 6.67 -11.27 0.41
N PHE A 113 5.65 -10.52 0.78
CA PHE A 113 5.56 -9.91 2.11
C PHE A 113 5.41 -10.95 3.24
N ASP A 114 4.78 -12.08 2.96
CA ASP A 114 4.69 -13.22 3.88
C ASP A 114 6.06 -13.85 4.18
N VAL A 115 6.91 -13.98 3.16
CA VAL A 115 8.29 -14.46 3.33
C VAL A 115 9.10 -13.50 4.21
N TYR A 116 8.96 -12.20 3.96
CA TYR A 116 9.59 -11.16 4.79
C TYR A 116 9.09 -11.21 6.23
N ARG A 117 7.78 -11.31 6.42
CA ARG A 117 7.15 -11.40 7.75
C ARG A 117 7.58 -12.64 8.53
N GLN A 118 7.82 -13.77 7.87
CA GLN A 118 8.34 -14.98 8.50
C GLN A 118 9.79 -14.80 8.98
N ARG A 119 10.61 -14.09 8.21
CA ARG A 119 12.03 -13.85 8.51
C ARG A 119 12.26 -12.79 9.58
N LEU A 120 11.59 -11.68 9.45
CA LEU A 120 11.77 -10.45 10.22
C LEU A 120 10.40 -9.94 10.69
N PRO A 121 9.79 -10.62 11.66
CA PRO A 121 8.41 -10.35 12.06
C PRO A 121 8.18 -8.94 12.62
N GLU A 122 9.10 -8.42 13.37
CA GLU A 122 8.98 -7.08 13.97
C GLU A 122 9.14 -5.99 12.93
N GLU A 123 10.14 -6.14 12.05
CA GLU A 123 10.41 -5.20 10.98
C GLU A 123 9.29 -5.16 9.94
N ALA A 124 8.70 -6.32 9.61
CA ALA A 124 7.58 -6.39 8.68
C ALA A 124 6.33 -5.72 9.25
N LEU A 125 6.06 -5.88 10.55
CA LEU A 125 4.96 -5.20 11.21
C LEU A 125 5.23 -3.68 11.27
N ALA A 126 6.45 -3.28 11.64
CA ALA A 126 6.83 -1.87 11.70
C ALA A 126 6.73 -1.19 10.31
N LEU A 127 7.19 -1.87 9.25
CA LEU A 127 7.04 -1.36 7.88
C LEU A 127 5.57 -1.16 7.51
N ALA A 128 4.73 -2.17 7.75
CA ALA A 128 3.31 -2.06 7.43
C ALA A 128 2.63 -0.91 8.21
N ASP A 129 3.03 -0.71 9.48
CA ASP A 129 2.53 0.41 10.31
C ASP A 129 2.95 1.77 9.74
N VAL A 130 4.21 1.90 9.32
CA VAL A 130 4.71 3.11 8.67
C VAL A 130 3.97 3.38 7.36
N LEU A 131 3.78 2.36 6.50
CA LEU A 131 3.04 2.51 5.24
C LEU A 131 1.59 2.98 5.47
N ALA A 132 0.91 2.45 6.48
CA ALA A 132 -0.44 2.89 6.82
C ALA A 132 -0.46 4.32 7.41
N ALA A 133 0.56 4.70 8.19
CA ALA A 133 0.71 6.07 8.67
C ALA A 133 0.93 7.03 7.49
N THR A 134 1.85 6.70 6.59
CA THR A 134 2.14 7.47 5.36
C THR A 134 0.89 7.68 4.50
N SER A 135 0.08 6.62 4.33
CA SER A 135 -1.19 6.74 3.59
C SER A 135 -2.13 7.76 4.22
N ARG A 136 -2.26 7.75 5.55
CA ARG A 136 -3.10 8.73 6.28
C ARG A 136 -2.55 10.14 6.20
N THR A 137 -1.23 10.30 6.37
CA THR A 137 -0.56 11.59 6.25
C THR A 137 -0.77 12.18 4.86
N ALA A 138 -0.57 11.40 3.80
CA ALA A 138 -0.76 11.83 2.43
C ALA A 138 -2.17 12.40 2.17
N LEU A 139 -3.21 11.79 2.74
CA LEU A 139 -4.58 12.29 2.60
C LEU A 139 -4.78 13.69 3.19
N LEU A 140 -4.02 14.07 4.23
CA LEU A 140 -4.08 15.41 4.82
C LEU A 140 -3.54 16.48 3.87
N TYR A 141 -2.64 16.10 2.96
CA TYR A 141 -2.08 16.97 1.91
C TYR A 141 -2.81 16.87 0.57
N GLY A 142 -3.89 16.09 0.51
CA GLY A 142 -4.63 15.87 -0.72
C GLY A 142 -3.98 14.84 -1.66
N HIS A 143 -2.92 14.18 -1.21
CA HIS A 143 -2.22 13.12 -1.93
C HIS A 143 -2.78 11.74 -1.59
N ARG A 144 -2.47 10.75 -2.42
CA ARG A 144 -2.90 9.35 -2.22
C ARG A 144 -1.70 8.44 -2.33
N ILE A 145 -1.37 7.75 -1.23
CA ILE A 145 -0.34 6.72 -1.21
C ILE A 145 -0.99 5.43 -0.75
N LEU A 146 -0.91 4.39 -1.58
CA LEU A 146 -1.56 3.11 -1.38
C LEU A 146 -0.53 1.99 -1.39
N SER A 147 -0.71 0.95 -0.57
CA SER A 147 0.20 -0.18 -0.49
C SER A 147 -0.54 -1.50 -0.70
N LEU A 148 -0.09 -2.28 -1.67
CA LEU A 148 -0.59 -3.61 -1.98
C LEU A 148 0.48 -4.64 -1.58
N LEU A 149 0.23 -5.36 -0.51
CA LEU A 149 1.14 -6.37 0.03
C LEU A 149 0.78 -7.73 -0.58
N ARG A 150 1.63 -8.25 -1.47
CA ARG A 150 1.43 -9.55 -2.09
C ARG A 150 1.97 -10.66 -1.18
N VAL A 151 1.10 -11.62 -0.89
CA VAL A 151 1.38 -12.79 -0.05
C VAL A 151 0.87 -14.06 -0.73
N ASP A 152 1.51 -15.18 -0.51
CA ASP A 152 1.09 -16.48 -1.07
C ASP A 152 0.26 -17.29 -0.07
N ASP A 153 0.49 -17.10 1.23
CA ASP A 153 -0.24 -17.81 2.30
C ASP A 153 -1.68 -17.31 2.43
N PRO A 154 -2.70 -18.15 2.17
CA PRO A 154 -4.10 -17.77 2.33
C PRO A 154 -4.50 -17.53 3.80
N GLY A 155 -3.73 -18.08 4.74
CA GLY A 155 -3.91 -17.90 6.18
C GLY A 155 -3.17 -16.68 6.75
N PHE A 156 -2.46 -15.94 5.89
CA PHE A 156 -1.63 -14.83 6.36
C PHE A 156 -2.39 -13.82 7.20
N ARG A 157 -1.79 -13.45 8.30
CA ARG A 157 -2.26 -12.39 9.21
C ARG A 157 -1.07 -11.53 9.59
N ILE A 158 -1.25 -10.23 9.48
CA ILE A 158 -0.39 -9.25 10.11
C ILE A 158 -1.19 -8.61 11.24
N GLY A 159 -0.57 -8.31 12.35
CA GLY A 159 -1.24 -7.67 13.48
C GLY A 159 -1.94 -6.36 13.09
N PRO A 160 -2.62 -5.68 14.02
CA PRO A 160 -3.19 -4.36 13.76
C PRO A 160 -2.08 -3.40 13.32
N VAL A 161 -2.36 -2.67 12.24
CA VAL A 161 -1.48 -1.67 11.66
C VAL A 161 -2.18 -0.32 11.81
N GLY A 162 -1.55 0.62 12.49
CA GLY A 162 -2.20 1.88 12.85
C GLY A 162 -3.50 1.70 13.65
N GLY A 163 -3.61 0.63 14.44
CA GLY A 163 -4.80 0.27 15.21
C GLY A 163 -5.92 -0.42 14.41
N VAL A 164 -5.73 -0.68 13.11
CA VAL A 164 -6.72 -1.31 12.22
C VAL A 164 -6.12 -2.58 11.61
N GLY A 165 -6.91 -3.64 11.49
CA GLY A 165 -6.49 -4.85 10.79
C GLY A 165 -6.28 -4.56 9.30
N VAL A 166 -5.21 -5.09 8.69
CA VAL A 166 -4.98 -4.98 7.26
C VAL A 166 -5.94 -5.94 6.52
N PRO A 167 -6.88 -5.42 5.75
CA PRO A 167 -7.85 -6.27 5.05
C PRO A 167 -7.24 -6.88 3.79
N TRP A 168 -7.85 -7.96 3.33
CA TRP A 168 -7.66 -8.44 1.98
C TRP A 168 -8.31 -7.49 0.98
N HIS A 169 -7.69 -7.36 -0.19
CA HIS A 169 -8.33 -6.69 -1.32
C HIS A 169 -9.70 -7.31 -1.57
N ASP A 170 -10.71 -6.49 -1.77
CA ASP A 170 -12.11 -6.95 -1.84
C ASP A 170 -12.37 -7.99 -2.95
N ALA A 171 -11.67 -7.91 -4.08
CA ALA A 171 -11.74 -8.92 -5.13
C ALA A 171 -11.27 -10.31 -4.69
N GLU A 172 -10.51 -10.43 -3.59
CA GLU A 172 -10.14 -11.73 -3.02
C GLU A 172 -11.35 -12.49 -2.43
N TRP A 173 -12.40 -11.78 -2.03
CA TRP A 173 -13.63 -12.34 -1.48
C TRP A 173 -14.66 -12.74 -2.53
N LEU A 174 -14.55 -12.22 -3.75
CA LEU A 174 -15.52 -12.42 -4.83
C LEU A 174 -15.34 -13.76 -5.56
N ASP A 175 -14.47 -14.64 -5.06
CA ASP A 175 -14.27 -15.96 -5.66
C ASP A 175 -15.48 -16.87 -5.38
N ARG A 176 -16.31 -17.07 -6.41
CA ARG A 176 -17.47 -17.99 -6.37
C ARG A 176 -17.08 -19.47 -6.30
N ASP A 177 -15.81 -19.79 -6.41
CA ASP A 177 -15.28 -21.16 -6.40
C ASP A 177 -14.86 -21.66 -5.00
N ARG A 178 -15.28 -20.98 -3.95
CA ARG A 178 -15.24 -21.54 -2.59
C ARG A 178 -16.44 -22.47 -2.39
N ARG A 179 -16.39 -23.65 -3.01
CA ARG A 179 -17.16 -24.82 -2.63
C ARG A 179 -16.26 -25.92 -2.09
#